data_8a74a9bfee5780b2c3178a3efd91e41a
#
_entry.id   8a74a9bfee5780b2c3178a3efd91e41a
#
_cell.length_a   1.000
_cell.length_b   1.000
_cell.length_c   1.000
_cell.angle_alpha   90.00
_cell.angle_beta   90.00
_cell.angle_gamma   90.00
#
_symmetry.space_group_name_H-M   'P 1'
#
loop_
_entity.id
_entity.type
_entity.pdbx_description
1 polymer ?
#
loop_
_entity_poly.entity_id
_entity_poly.type
_entity_poly.pdbx_seq_one_letter_code
_entity_poly.pdbx_strand_id
1 'polypeptide(L)'
;MTKLFLGLPILVVLTISISLIPALAAVGKDPSGDATNGNPDFDIKKFGMQNGIPYLDVYGTGGGTTAVGFVYAYVFITDTGIFAVTSHGEIEDSSEVGDDEEYHAHLVTLGGDGCVTDLDEDGSAQIKNKRVAVTGTGASSIETVLTARLDATTSGVCVTDVFDVAPNP
;
A
#
# COMPACT_ATOMS: atom_id res chain seq x y z
N MET A 1 44.94 -65.03 7.79
CA MET A 1 45.28 -63.58 8.05
C MET A 1 44.40 -62.74 7.18
N THR A 2 43.32 -62.27 7.75
CA THR A 2 42.29 -61.48 7.00
C THR A 2 42.44 -60.01 7.41
N LYS A 3 42.86 -59.16 6.50
CA LYS A 3 42.98 -57.70 6.75
C LYS A 3 41.62 -57.05 6.55
N LEU A 4 41.05 -56.52 7.65
CA LEU A 4 39.85 -55.73 7.65
C LEU A 4 40.20 -54.28 7.29
N PHE A 5 39.72 -53.80 6.12
CA PHE A 5 39.82 -52.39 5.74
C PHE A 5 38.62 -51.64 6.32
N LEU A 6 38.86 -50.80 7.32
CA LEU A 6 37.87 -49.86 7.83
C LEU A 6 37.86 -48.64 6.91
N GLY A 7 36.81 -48.55 6.07
CA GLY A 7 36.55 -47.35 5.29
C GLY A 7 35.87 -46.30 6.16
N LEU A 8 36.51 -45.16 6.34
CA LEU A 8 35.97 -43.98 7.03
C LEU A 8 35.04 -43.23 6.08
N PRO A 9 33.77 -42.96 6.40
CA PRO A 9 32.95 -42.14 5.54
C PRO A 9 33.33 -40.66 5.70
N ILE A 10 33.75 -40.04 4.60
CA ILE A 10 33.98 -38.60 4.53
C ILE A 10 32.59 -37.91 4.52
N LEU A 11 32.24 -37.30 5.64
CA LEU A 11 31.06 -36.47 5.76
C LEU A 11 31.33 -35.11 5.07
N VAL A 12 30.86 -34.95 3.85
CA VAL A 12 30.91 -33.66 3.15
C VAL A 12 29.78 -32.78 3.73
N VAL A 13 30.14 -31.87 4.61
CA VAL A 13 29.22 -30.84 5.12
C VAL A 13 29.11 -29.76 4.06
N LEU A 14 28.02 -29.78 3.30
CA LEU A 14 27.68 -28.73 2.35
C LEU A 14 27.14 -27.54 3.13
N THR A 15 27.96 -26.55 3.44
CA THR A 15 27.52 -25.28 4.03
C THR A 15 26.87 -24.44 2.95
N ILE A 16 25.53 -24.44 2.91
CA ILE A 16 24.76 -23.51 2.11
C ILE A 16 24.84 -22.14 2.78
N SER A 17 25.73 -21.29 2.29
CA SER A 17 25.76 -19.88 2.65
C SER A 17 24.56 -19.18 2.01
N ILE A 18 23.46 -19.05 2.75
CA ILE A 18 22.35 -18.18 2.37
C ILE A 18 22.87 -16.75 2.53
N SER A 19 23.29 -16.14 1.44
CA SER A 19 23.54 -14.71 1.38
C SER A 19 22.18 -14.02 1.56
N LEU A 20 21.90 -13.54 2.76
CA LEU A 20 20.87 -12.54 3.01
C LEU A 20 21.29 -11.25 2.31
N ILE A 21 21.07 -11.17 1.01
CA ILE A 21 21.02 -9.88 0.31
C ILE A 21 19.73 -9.24 0.82
N PRO A 22 19.78 -8.12 1.57
CA PRO A 22 18.55 -7.38 1.83
C PRO A 22 17.95 -7.06 0.45
N ALA A 23 16.77 -7.59 0.18
CA ALA A 23 16.02 -7.22 -1.01
C ALA A 23 15.89 -5.69 -0.97
N LEU A 24 16.67 -5.01 -1.83
CA LEU A 24 16.50 -3.58 -2.02
C LEU A 24 15.12 -3.47 -2.64
N ALA A 25 14.14 -3.05 -1.83
CA ALA A 25 12.78 -2.90 -2.31
C ALA A 25 12.81 -2.00 -3.55
N ALA A 26 12.33 -2.51 -4.67
CA ALA A 26 12.26 -1.74 -5.90
C ALA A 26 11.46 -0.46 -5.62
N VAL A 27 11.99 0.68 -6.02
CA VAL A 27 11.31 1.98 -5.91
C VAL A 27 10.78 2.30 -7.29
N GLY A 28 9.46 2.24 -7.44
CA GLY A 28 8.77 2.72 -8.63
C GLY A 28 8.83 4.25 -8.70
N LYS A 29 8.93 4.78 -9.92
CA LYS A 29 8.86 6.22 -10.21
C LYS A 29 7.78 6.45 -11.25
N ASP A 30 7.08 7.56 -11.09
CA ASP A 30 6.02 7.98 -11.98
C ASP A 30 6.27 9.39 -12.55
N PRO A 31 5.82 9.68 -13.78
CA PRO A 31 5.94 11.00 -14.40
C PRO A 31 5.15 12.07 -13.63
N SER A 32 5.58 13.31 -13.72
CA SER A 32 4.87 14.44 -13.12
C SER A 32 3.78 14.96 -14.06
N GLY A 33 2.60 15.23 -13.50
CA GLY A 33 1.51 15.94 -14.18
C GLY A 33 0.62 15.05 -15.00
N ASP A 34 0.58 13.74 -14.74
CA ASP A 34 -0.30 12.77 -15.38
C ASP A 34 -1.54 12.40 -14.55
N ALA A 35 -1.63 12.87 -13.30
CA ALA A 35 -2.87 12.77 -12.55
C ALA A 35 -4.02 13.46 -13.28
N THR A 36 -5.08 12.70 -13.58
CA THR A 36 -6.20 13.13 -14.45
C THR A 36 -6.98 14.32 -13.90
N ASN A 37 -6.97 14.53 -12.58
CA ASN A 37 -7.61 15.67 -11.93
C ASN A 37 -6.70 16.93 -11.89
N GLY A 38 -5.44 16.82 -12.34
CA GLY A 38 -4.47 17.92 -12.33
C GLY A 38 -4.04 18.38 -10.93
N ASN A 39 -4.41 17.67 -9.86
CA ASN A 39 -4.04 18.02 -8.51
C ASN A 39 -2.74 17.30 -8.10
N PRO A 40 -1.63 18.03 -7.85
CA PRO A 40 -0.34 17.45 -7.52
C PRO A 40 -0.35 16.69 -6.18
N ASP A 41 -1.36 16.83 -5.32
CA ASP A 41 -1.50 16.05 -4.09
C ASP A 41 -1.91 14.61 -4.36
N PHE A 42 -2.46 14.33 -5.56
CA PHE A 42 -2.83 12.99 -6.02
C PHE A 42 -1.95 12.50 -7.19
N ASP A 43 -0.94 13.25 -7.59
CA ASP A 43 0.03 12.93 -8.63
C ASP A 43 1.20 12.16 -7.99
N ILE A 44 1.29 10.87 -8.28
CA ILE A 44 2.26 9.95 -7.66
C ILE A 44 3.64 10.25 -8.26
N LYS A 45 4.61 10.41 -7.41
CA LYS A 45 6.01 10.66 -7.79
C LYS A 45 6.87 9.41 -7.72
N LYS A 46 6.67 8.63 -6.68
CA LYS A 46 7.38 7.38 -6.45
C LYS A 46 6.69 6.58 -5.34
N PHE A 47 6.92 5.29 -5.33
CA PHE A 47 6.39 4.38 -4.33
C PHE A 47 7.38 3.26 -4.07
N GLY A 48 7.18 2.51 -2.99
CA GLY A 48 8.01 1.38 -2.65
C GLY A 48 7.82 0.94 -1.20
N MET A 49 8.72 0.07 -0.76
CA MET A 49 8.78 -0.42 0.61
C MET A 49 9.97 0.19 1.34
N GLN A 50 9.76 0.63 2.58
CA GLN A 50 10.84 1.07 3.46
C GLN A 50 10.70 0.41 4.83
N ASN A 51 11.64 -0.46 5.17
CA ASN A 51 11.61 -1.23 6.43
C ASN A 51 10.31 -2.05 6.62
N GLY A 52 9.79 -2.63 5.55
CA GLY A 52 8.52 -3.37 5.58
C GLY A 52 7.26 -2.49 5.61
N ILE A 53 7.39 -1.19 5.37
CA ILE A 53 6.29 -0.23 5.35
C ILE A 53 6.05 0.21 3.91
N PRO A 54 4.86 -0.05 3.32
CA PRO A 54 4.44 0.52 2.05
C PRO A 54 4.37 2.05 2.12
N TYR A 55 4.88 2.72 1.10
CA TYR A 55 4.76 4.17 0.98
C TYR A 55 4.60 4.61 -0.47
N LEU A 56 3.98 5.76 -0.67
CA LEU A 56 4.05 6.56 -1.88
C LEU A 56 4.40 8.01 -1.52
N ASP A 57 5.13 8.68 -2.41
CA ASP A 57 5.38 10.12 -2.34
C ASP A 57 4.63 10.77 -3.50
N VAL A 58 3.99 11.90 -3.27
CA VAL A 58 3.30 12.69 -4.29
C VAL A 58 4.12 13.93 -4.69
N TYR A 59 3.77 14.56 -5.81
CA TYR A 59 4.41 15.82 -6.23
C TYR A 59 3.96 17.01 -5.38
N GLY A 60 2.72 16.99 -4.89
CA GLY A 60 2.14 17.97 -3.98
C GLY A 60 2.60 17.85 -2.54
N THR A 61 1.69 18.08 -1.60
CA THR A 61 1.97 18.04 -0.15
C THR A 61 1.57 16.72 0.51
N GLY A 62 0.73 15.92 -0.14
CA GLY A 62 0.01 14.81 0.45
C GLY A 62 -1.10 15.33 1.38
N GLY A 63 -2.14 14.55 1.55
CA GLY A 63 -3.28 14.99 2.36
C GLY A 63 -4.02 16.16 1.73
N GLY A 64 -4.24 16.12 0.41
CA GLY A 64 -4.97 17.17 -0.30
C GLY A 64 -6.34 17.43 0.34
N THR A 65 -6.75 18.69 0.36
CA THR A 65 -8.06 19.09 0.89
C THR A 65 -9.17 18.37 0.15
N THR A 66 -9.92 17.58 0.88
CA THR A 66 -11.10 16.90 0.40
C THR A 66 -12.20 17.96 0.15
N ALA A 67 -12.80 17.94 -1.04
CA ALA A 67 -14.02 18.68 -1.25
C ALA A 67 -15.13 18.05 -0.40
N VAL A 68 -15.95 18.89 0.24
CA VAL A 68 -17.08 18.42 1.06
C VAL A 68 -17.95 17.44 0.26
N GLY A 69 -18.19 16.27 0.84
CA GLY A 69 -19.02 15.21 0.23
C GLY A 69 -18.30 14.21 -0.67
N PHE A 70 -16.98 14.26 -0.75
CA PHE A 70 -16.18 13.27 -1.46
C PHE A 70 -15.11 12.66 -0.56
N VAL A 71 -14.85 11.37 -0.76
CA VAL A 71 -13.74 10.66 -0.14
C VAL A 71 -12.61 10.52 -1.15
N TYR A 72 -11.41 10.87 -0.76
CA TYR A 72 -10.21 10.68 -1.56
C TYR A 72 -9.34 9.61 -0.92
N ALA A 73 -8.75 8.76 -1.74
CA ALA A 73 -7.95 7.63 -1.28
C ALA A 73 -6.57 7.60 -1.93
N TYR A 74 -5.57 7.25 -1.11
CA TYR A 74 -4.29 6.70 -1.56
C TYR A 74 -4.35 5.20 -1.35
N VAL A 75 -4.28 4.43 -2.42
CA VAL A 75 -4.50 2.98 -2.39
C VAL A 75 -3.20 2.24 -2.65
N PHE A 76 -2.95 1.23 -1.82
CA PHE A 76 -1.81 0.34 -1.92
C PHE A 76 -2.32 -1.08 -2.16
N ILE A 77 -2.04 -1.64 -3.33
CA ILE A 77 -2.28 -3.05 -3.62
C ILE A 77 -1.00 -3.80 -3.30
N THR A 78 -1.08 -4.70 -2.32
CA THR A 78 0.07 -5.42 -1.77
C THR A 78 -0.16 -6.92 -1.81
N ASP A 79 0.87 -7.69 -1.48
CA ASP A 79 0.79 -9.15 -1.33
C ASP A 79 -0.07 -9.62 -0.14
N THR A 80 -0.46 -8.73 0.77
CA THR A 80 -1.34 -9.05 1.91
C THR A 80 -2.75 -8.51 1.75
N GLY A 81 -3.01 -7.61 0.81
CA GLY A 81 -4.34 -7.02 0.58
C GLY A 81 -4.30 -5.63 -0.01
N ILE A 82 -5.47 -5.00 -0.06
CA ILE A 82 -5.67 -3.64 -0.56
C ILE A 82 -5.84 -2.73 0.65
N PHE A 83 -4.92 -1.77 0.82
CA PHE A 83 -5.01 -0.76 1.87
C PHE A 83 -5.36 0.59 1.27
N ALA A 84 -6.43 1.20 1.77
CA ALA A 84 -6.87 2.53 1.39
C ALA A 84 -6.59 3.51 2.55
N VAL A 85 -5.84 4.57 2.26
CA VAL A 85 -5.64 5.70 3.17
C VAL A 85 -6.62 6.79 2.76
N THR A 86 -7.62 7.02 3.57
CA THR A 86 -8.71 7.94 3.28
C THR A 86 -8.85 9.02 4.34
N SER A 87 -9.43 10.15 3.93
CA SER A 87 -10.01 11.15 4.83
C SER A 87 -11.39 11.46 4.28
N HIS A 88 -12.41 11.24 5.05
CA HIS A 88 -13.79 11.39 4.59
C HIS A 88 -14.58 12.52 5.28
N GLY A 89 -13.90 13.35 6.04
CA GLY A 89 -14.46 14.58 6.58
C GLY A 89 -15.75 14.36 7.39
N GLU A 90 -16.91 14.69 6.83
CA GLU A 90 -18.20 14.57 7.51
C GLU A 90 -18.91 13.21 7.30
N ILE A 91 -18.26 12.25 6.62
CA ILE A 91 -18.84 10.91 6.43
C ILE A 91 -18.37 10.05 7.61
N GLU A 92 -19.24 9.91 8.61
CA GLU A 92 -18.98 9.03 9.75
C GLU A 92 -18.85 7.57 9.26
N ASP A 93 -17.70 6.94 9.47
CA ASP A 93 -17.65 5.50 9.54
C ASP A 93 -18.10 5.07 10.94
N SER A 94 -18.81 3.97 11.04
CA SER A 94 -19.59 3.60 12.22
C SER A 94 -18.76 3.23 13.45
N SER A 95 -17.44 3.38 13.45
CA SER A 95 -16.55 2.85 14.47
C SER A 95 -15.82 3.89 15.31
N GLU A 96 -15.55 5.10 14.81
CA GLU A 96 -14.81 6.10 15.59
C GLU A 96 -15.47 7.48 15.53
N VAL A 97 -16.03 7.87 16.66
CA VAL A 97 -16.52 9.24 16.88
C VAL A 97 -15.33 10.13 17.18
N GLY A 98 -14.87 10.92 16.21
CA GLY A 98 -13.98 12.06 16.49
C GLY A 98 -12.71 12.20 15.65
N ASP A 99 -12.40 11.27 14.74
CA ASP A 99 -11.17 11.29 13.91
C ASP A 99 -11.40 11.47 12.41
N ASP A 100 -12.63 11.85 12.00
CA ASP A 100 -13.06 11.95 10.58
C ASP A 100 -12.28 12.99 9.75
N GLU A 101 -11.59 13.91 10.39
CA GLU A 101 -10.76 14.93 9.72
C GLU A 101 -9.34 14.46 9.41
N GLU A 102 -8.87 13.37 10.03
CA GLU A 102 -7.53 12.83 9.82
C GLU A 102 -7.54 11.66 8.83
N TYR A 103 -6.46 11.55 8.05
CA TYR A 103 -6.26 10.40 7.18
C TYR A 103 -5.98 9.14 8.01
N HIS A 104 -6.72 8.08 7.76
CA HIS A 104 -6.54 6.78 8.38
C HIS A 104 -6.52 5.66 7.33
N ALA A 105 -6.13 4.47 7.73
CA ALA A 105 -5.93 3.35 6.82
C ALA A 105 -6.94 2.24 7.07
N HIS A 106 -7.50 1.72 6.00
CA HIS A 106 -8.40 0.57 5.99
C HIS A 106 -7.82 -0.56 5.16
N LEU A 107 -7.95 -1.80 5.63
CA LEU A 107 -7.87 -2.97 4.76
C LEU A 107 -9.24 -3.14 4.09
N VAL A 108 -9.28 -3.13 2.76
CA VAL A 108 -10.54 -3.17 2.01
C VAL A 108 -10.63 -4.38 1.09
N THR A 109 -11.83 -4.89 0.93
CA THR A 109 -12.17 -5.86 -0.11
C THR A 109 -13.07 -5.17 -1.13
N LEU A 110 -12.69 -5.26 -2.42
CA LEU A 110 -13.48 -4.70 -3.52
C LEU A 110 -14.29 -5.80 -4.21
N GLY A 111 -15.55 -5.51 -4.48
CA GLY A 111 -16.41 -6.31 -5.37
C GLY A 111 -16.01 -6.14 -6.84
N GLY A 112 -16.58 -6.98 -7.70
CA GLY A 112 -16.33 -6.93 -9.15
C GLY A 112 -16.83 -5.65 -9.84
N ASP A 113 -17.62 -4.84 -9.14
CA ASP A 113 -18.12 -3.54 -9.57
C ASP A 113 -17.27 -2.36 -9.06
N GLY A 114 -16.18 -2.65 -8.33
CA GLY A 114 -15.28 -1.63 -7.76
C GLY A 114 -15.81 -1.00 -6.47
N CYS A 115 -16.87 -1.55 -5.88
CA CYS A 115 -17.38 -1.10 -4.60
C CYS A 115 -16.76 -1.86 -3.43
N VAL A 116 -16.62 -1.20 -2.30
CA VAL A 116 -16.14 -1.81 -1.06
C VAL A 116 -17.21 -2.76 -0.54
N THR A 117 -16.84 -4.03 -0.36
CA THR A 117 -17.73 -5.09 0.16
C THR A 117 -17.40 -5.46 1.60
N ASP A 118 -16.18 -5.16 2.04
CA ASP A 118 -15.72 -5.39 3.40
C ASP A 118 -14.64 -4.37 3.75
N LEU A 119 -14.59 -3.95 5.00
CA LEU A 119 -13.73 -2.90 5.51
C LEU A 119 -13.28 -3.24 6.92
N ASP A 120 -11.97 -3.42 7.10
CA ASP A 120 -11.32 -3.63 8.38
C ASP A 120 -10.38 -2.47 8.72
N GLU A 121 -10.30 -2.11 9.98
CA GLU A 121 -9.38 -1.06 10.48
C GLU A 121 -7.97 -1.62 10.74
N ASP A 122 -7.38 -2.28 9.75
CA ASP A 122 -6.06 -2.89 9.87
C ASP A 122 -4.97 -1.98 9.30
N GLY A 123 -4.45 -1.09 10.14
CA GLY A 123 -3.31 -0.28 9.80
C GLY A 123 -3.43 1.17 10.29
N SER A 124 -2.31 1.85 10.29
CA SER A 124 -2.28 3.29 10.60
C SER A 124 -1.67 4.06 9.44
N ALA A 125 -2.34 5.13 9.04
CA ALA A 125 -1.84 6.05 8.04
C ALA A 125 -0.83 7.03 8.65
N GLN A 126 0.19 7.36 7.87
CA GLN A 126 1.13 8.43 8.19
C GLN A 126 1.31 9.32 6.97
N ILE A 127 0.92 10.58 7.08
CA ILE A 127 1.15 11.58 6.03
C ILE A 127 2.16 12.60 6.53
N LYS A 128 3.30 12.68 5.87
CA LYS A 128 4.36 13.62 6.23
C LYS A 128 5.22 13.99 5.04
N ASN A 129 5.36 15.29 4.78
CA ASN A 129 6.29 15.81 3.77
C ASN A 129 6.13 15.14 2.40
N LYS A 130 4.92 15.13 1.87
CA LYS A 130 4.57 14.51 0.58
C LYS A 130 4.53 12.99 0.57
N ARG A 131 4.79 12.34 1.70
CA ARG A 131 4.75 10.90 1.82
C ARG A 131 3.47 10.46 2.50
N VAL A 132 2.84 9.48 1.90
CA VAL A 132 1.78 8.67 2.50
C VAL A 132 2.34 7.29 2.75
N ALA A 133 2.18 6.77 3.96
CA ALA A 133 2.66 5.44 4.32
C ALA A 133 1.60 4.72 5.17
N VAL A 134 1.57 3.39 5.06
CA VAL A 134 0.65 2.54 5.84
C VAL A 134 1.47 1.57 6.68
N THR A 135 1.26 1.60 7.99
CA THR A 135 1.89 0.68 8.94
C THR A 135 0.91 -0.41 9.37
N GLY A 136 1.44 -1.54 9.84
CA GLY A 136 0.59 -2.65 10.29
C GLY A 136 0.16 -3.63 9.19
N THR A 137 0.50 -3.37 7.93
CA THR A 137 0.05 -4.18 6.79
C THR A 137 0.62 -5.60 6.74
N GLY A 138 1.76 -5.85 7.37
CA GLY A 138 2.50 -7.12 7.21
C GLY A 138 3.00 -7.40 5.79
N ALA A 139 2.82 -6.45 4.87
CA ALA A 139 3.19 -6.62 3.46
C ALA A 139 4.70 -6.74 3.26
N SER A 140 5.10 -7.53 2.28
CA SER A 140 6.49 -7.67 1.83
C SER A 140 6.73 -7.04 0.46
N SER A 141 5.68 -6.80 -0.31
CA SER A 141 5.74 -6.18 -1.64
C SER A 141 4.50 -5.33 -1.96
N ILE A 142 4.68 -4.37 -2.85
CA ILE A 142 3.62 -3.58 -3.47
C ILE A 142 3.49 -4.03 -4.91
N GLU A 143 2.27 -4.33 -5.35
CA GLU A 143 1.95 -4.64 -6.75
C GLU A 143 1.63 -3.37 -7.55
N THR A 144 0.88 -2.46 -6.94
CA THR A 144 0.43 -1.21 -7.55
C THR A 144 0.09 -0.21 -6.47
N VAL A 145 0.24 1.07 -6.77
CA VAL A 145 -0.35 2.17 -5.99
C VAL A 145 -1.21 3.02 -6.91
N LEU A 146 -2.27 3.58 -6.37
CA LEU A 146 -3.13 4.50 -7.10
C LEU A 146 -3.72 5.57 -6.18
N THR A 147 -4.19 6.65 -6.78
CA THR A 147 -4.99 7.68 -6.13
C THR A 147 -6.37 7.74 -6.77
N ALA A 148 -7.41 7.86 -5.95
CA ALA A 148 -8.77 7.73 -6.42
C ALA A 148 -9.75 8.62 -5.64
N ARG A 149 -10.93 8.83 -6.23
CA ARG A 149 -12.12 9.31 -5.55
C ARG A 149 -13.08 8.17 -5.31
N LEU A 150 -13.65 8.17 -4.13
CA LEU A 150 -14.67 7.24 -3.71
C LEU A 150 -15.97 8.02 -3.46
N ASP A 151 -17.08 7.53 -3.95
CA ASP A 151 -18.40 8.14 -3.72
C ASP A 151 -19.32 7.12 -3.03
N ALA A 152 -20.13 7.60 -2.09
CA ALA A 152 -21.22 6.81 -1.52
C ALA A 152 -22.31 6.61 -2.57
N THR A 153 -22.67 5.37 -2.82
CA THR A 153 -23.70 4.96 -3.76
C THR A 153 -24.76 4.12 -3.06
N THR A 154 -25.79 3.72 -3.75
CA THR A 154 -26.81 2.78 -3.22
C THR A 154 -26.23 1.38 -2.97
N SER A 155 -25.07 1.06 -3.56
CA SER A 155 -24.38 -0.23 -3.42
C SER A 155 -23.28 -0.19 -2.36
N GLY A 156 -23.03 0.97 -1.73
CA GLY A 156 -21.93 1.18 -0.78
C GLY A 156 -20.97 2.26 -1.26
N VAL A 157 -19.75 2.26 -0.74
CA VAL A 157 -18.68 3.17 -1.16
C VAL A 157 -17.95 2.56 -2.35
N CYS A 158 -17.94 3.26 -3.48
CA CYS A 158 -17.37 2.75 -4.73
C CYS A 158 -16.29 3.68 -5.28
N VAL A 159 -15.29 3.09 -5.95
CA VAL A 159 -14.31 3.85 -6.74
C VAL A 159 -15.03 4.46 -7.94
N THR A 160 -15.05 5.79 -8.04
CA THR A 160 -15.72 6.52 -9.14
C THR A 160 -14.76 7.19 -10.10
N ASP A 161 -13.62 7.63 -9.63
CA ASP A 161 -12.54 8.18 -10.44
C ASP A 161 -11.20 7.68 -9.96
N VAL A 162 -10.36 7.26 -10.88
CA VAL A 162 -8.92 6.99 -10.64
C VAL A 162 -8.13 8.17 -11.23
N PHE A 163 -7.36 8.83 -10.39
CA PHE A 163 -6.61 10.03 -10.80
C PHE A 163 -5.24 9.67 -11.35
N ASP A 164 -4.59 8.72 -10.71
CA ASP A 164 -3.25 8.30 -11.06
C ASP A 164 -3.02 6.84 -10.67
N VAL A 165 -2.22 6.12 -11.44
CA VAL A 165 -1.88 4.69 -11.22
C VAL A 165 -0.41 4.47 -11.53
N ALA A 166 0.34 4.08 -10.51
CA ALA A 166 1.72 3.69 -10.71
C ALA A 166 1.87 2.17 -10.51
N PRO A 167 2.01 1.39 -11.58
CA PRO A 167 2.21 -0.05 -11.52
C PRO A 167 3.59 -0.39 -10.95
N ASN A 168 3.69 -1.58 -10.39
CA ASN A 168 4.98 -2.11 -9.90
C ASN A 168 6.03 -2.08 -11.04
N PRO A 169 7.23 -1.59 -10.78
CA PRO A 169 8.32 -1.51 -11.75
C PRO A 169 8.86 -2.87 -12.21
#